data_4a0e52b06d25815facf05238b21a0dca
#
_entry.id   4a0e52b06d25815facf05238b21a0dca
#
_cell.length_a   1.000
_cell.length_b   1.000
_cell.length_c   1.000
_cell.angle_alpha   90.00
_cell.angle_beta   90.00
_cell.angle_gamma   90.00
#
_symmetry.space_group_name_H-M   'P 1'
#
loop_
_entity.id
_entity.type
_entity.pdbx_description
1 polymer ?
#
loop_
_entity_poly.entity_id
_entity_poly.type
_entity_poly.pdbx_seq_one_letter_code
_entity_poly.pdbx_strand_id
1 'polypeptide(L)' 'MGLFTKDIKTMEDLLLHGLQDIYYAEQQIIKSLPKMIEKATNRDLVAGLKGHLEETNRQVERLQKAFEKLGKDP' A
#
# COMPACT_ATOMS: atom_id res chain seq x y z
N MET A 1 18.93 5.25 -13.43
CA MET A 1 18.57 4.88 -14.73
C MET A 1 18.27 3.43 -14.90
N GLY A 2 19.09 2.53 -14.42
CA GLY A 2 18.86 1.12 -14.60
C GLY A 2 17.51 0.64 -14.09
N LEU A 3 16.92 1.36 -13.15
CA LEU A 3 15.66 0.96 -12.56
C LEU A 3 14.54 0.81 -13.60
N PHE A 4 14.51 1.71 -14.58
CA PHE A 4 13.45 1.71 -15.57
C PHE A 4 13.85 1.15 -16.93
N THR A 5 15.11 0.80 -17.10
CA THR A 5 15.58 0.45 -18.45
C THR A 5 15.58 -1.03 -18.75
N LYS A 6 15.74 -1.89 -17.74
CA LYS A 6 15.82 -3.33 -17.99
C LYS A 6 14.51 -4.06 -17.80
N ASP A 7 13.78 -3.72 -16.74
CA ASP A 7 12.64 -4.51 -16.30
C ASP A 7 11.31 -3.95 -16.76
N ILE A 8 11.25 -2.69 -17.13
CA ILE A 8 10.01 -2.06 -17.54
C ILE A 8 10.04 -1.83 -19.05
N LYS A 9 9.39 -2.72 -19.78
CA LYS A 9 9.41 -2.71 -21.24
C LYS A 9 8.15 -2.15 -21.86
N THR A 10 7.05 -2.17 -21.13
CA THR A 10 5.76 -1.73 -21.65
C THR A 10 5.07 -0.87 -20.62
N MET A 11 4.00 -0.21 -21.04
CA MET A 11 3.17 0.57 -20.13
C MET A 11 2.54 -0.33 -19.07
N GLU A 12 2.23 -1.58 -19.45
CA GLU A 12 1.67 -2.55 -18.52
C GLU A 12 2.69 -2.90 -17.42
N ASP A 13 3.95 -3.10 -17.80
CA ASP A 13 5.01 -3.36 -16.82
C ASP A 13 5.20 -2.19 -15.88
N LEU A 14 5.16 -0.98 -16.42
CA LEU A 14 5.29 0.23 -15.60
C LEU A 14 4.15 0.31 -14.58
N LEU A 15 2.93 0.05 -15.02
CA LEU A 15 1.78 0.04 -14.15
C LEU A 15 1.93 -1.02 -13.05
N LEU A 16 2.34 -2.21 -13.42
CA LEU A 16 2.52 -3.30 -12.48
C LEU A 16 3.54 -2.93 -11.39
N HIS A 17 4.69 -2.41 -11.81
CA HIS A 17 5.72 -2.01 -10.85
C HIS A 17 5.24 -0.90 -9.93
N GLY A 18 4.51 0.07 -10.48
CA GLY A 18 3.94 1.14 -9.67
C GLY A 18 2.95 0.62 -8.63
N LEU A 19 2.10 -0.32 -9.02
CA LEU A 19 1.14 -0.92 -8.10
C LEU A 19 1.84 -1.72 -7.00
N GLN A 20 2.90 -2.44 -7.35
CA GLN A 20 3.68 -3.20 -6.38
C GLN A 20 4.34 -2.28 -5.35
N ASP A 21 4.86 -1.14 -5.80
CA ASP A 21 5.45 -0.16 -4.89
C ASP A 21 4.42 0.41 -3.91
N ILE A 22 3.24 0.74 -4.42
CA ILE A 22 2.14 1.25 -3.60
C ILE A 22 1.70 0.18 -2.61
N TYR A 23 1.56 -1.04 -3.06
CA TYR A 23 1.16 -2.16 -2.21
C TYR A 23 2.14 -2.33 -1.05
N TYR A 24 3.43 -2.31 -1.36
CA TYR A 24 4.47 -2.43 -0.34
C TYR A 24 4.39 -1.30 0.68
N ALA A 25 4.23 -0.06 0.20
CA ALA A 25 4.11 1.10 1.07
C ALA A 25 2.89 0.99 2.00
N GLU A 26 1.75 0.57 1.46
CA GLU A 26 0.54 0.41 2.26
C GLU A 26 0.71 -0.68 3.33
N GLN A 27 1.41 -1.77 3.00
CA GLN A 27 1.70 -2.82 3.97
C GLN A 27 2.56 -2.30 5.12
N GLN A 28 3.52 -1.42 4.83
CA GLN A 28 4.35 -0.81 5.88
C GLN A 28 3.51 0.05 6.81
N ILE A 29 2.55 0.79 6.26
CA ILE A 29 1.64 1.61 7.06
C ILE A 29 0.79 0.72 7.98
N ILE A 30 0.26 -0.38 7.46
CA ILE A 30 -0.55 -1.31 8.24
C ILE A 30 0.25 -1.88 9.41
N LYS A 31 1.54 -2.12 9.22
CA LYS A 31 2.41 -2.61 10.30
C LYS A 31 2.73 -1.54 11.33
N SER A 32 2.86 -0.29 10.90
CA SER A 32 3.28 0.82 11.77
C SER A 32 2.14 1.43 12.57
N LEU A 33 0.95 1.54 11.98
CA LEU A 33 -0.17 2.22 12.61
C LEU A 33 -0.60 1.63 13.94
N PRO A 34 -0.71 0.29 14.08
CA PRO A 34 -1.08 -0.26 15.39
C PRO A 34 -0.12 0.12 16.51
N LYS A 35 1.17 0.19 16.20
CA LYS A 35 2.16 0.59 17.19
C LYS A 35 2.00 2.05 17.58
N MET A 36 1.69 2.90 16.61
CA MET A 36 1.44 4.31 16.86
C MET A 36 0.18 4.51 17.69
N ILE A 37 -0.86 3.75 17.40
CA ILE A 37 -2.11 3.80 18.16
C ILE A 37 -1.86 3.40 19.61
N GLU A 38 -1.09 2.35 19.81
CA GLU A 38 -0.76 1.86 21.15
C GLU A 38 -0.04 2.90 21.99
N LYS A 39 0.83 3.70 21.36
CA LYS A 39 1.62 4.71 22.05
C LYS A 39 0.91 6.05 22.18
N ALA A 40 -0.16 6.26 21.44
CA ALA A 40 -0.87 7.54 21.46
C ALA A 40 -1.67 7.70 22.74
N THR A 41 -1.61 8.90 23.31
CA THR A 41 -2.33 9.21 24.56
C THR A 41 -3.50 10.15 24.32
N ASN A 42 -3.54 10.80 23.15
CA ASN A 42 -4.61 11.74 22.80
C ASN A 42 -5.72 10.97 22.07
N ARG A 43 -6.95 11.16 22.57
CA ARG A 43 -8.12 10.46 22.04
C ARG A 43 -8.39 10.77 20.58
N ASP A 44 -8.26 12.03 20.20
CA ASP A 44 -8.49 12.43 18.81
C ASP A 44 -7.44 11.86 17.87
N LEU A 45 -6.19 11.82 18.35
CA LEU A 45 -5.11 11.21 17.57
C LEU A 45 -5.35 9.72 17.38
N VAL A 46 -5.77 9.03 18.42
CA VAL A 46 -6.09 7.59 18.33
C VAL A 46 -7.19 7.36 17.29
N ALA A 47 -8.26 8.17 17.36
CA ALA A 47 -9.36 8.04 16.40
C ALA A 47 -8.89 8.27 14.97
N GLY A 48 -8.06 9.29 14.77
CA GLY A 48 -7.51 9.59 13.45
C GLY A 48 -6.64 8.46 12.92
N LEU A 49 -5.79 7.89 13.76
CA LEU A 49 -4.92 6.79 13.37
C LEU A 49 -5.72 5.53 13.04
N LYS A 50 -6.76 5.25 13.81
CA LYS A 50 -7.62 4.10 13.54
C LYS A 50 -8.37 4.27 12.22
N GLY A 51 -8.87 5.47 11.95
CA GLY A 51 -9.52 5.78 10.68
C GLY A 51 -8.59 5.61 9.51
N HIS A 52 -7.33 6.05 9.67
CA HIS A 52 -6.33 5.89 8.63
C HIS A 52 -6.02 4.42 8.39
N LEU A 53 -5.95 3.62 9.45
CA LEU A 53 -5.72 2.18 9.33
C LEU A 53 -6.84 1.49 8.55
N GLU A 54 -8.10 1.82 8.85
CA GLU A 54 -9.24 1.27 8.10
C GLU A 54 -9.18 1.63 6.63
N GLU A 55 -8.87 2.89 6.35
CA GLU A 55 -8.77 3.36 4.97
C GLU A 55 -7.65 2.64 4.23
N THR A 56 -6.50 2.47 4.90
CA THR A 56 -5.37 1.77 4.31
C THR A 56 -5.72 0.32 4.01
N ASN A 57 -6.43 -0.34 4.90
CA ASN A 57 -6.89 -1.72 4.66
C ASN A 57 -7.80 -1.81 3.44
N ARG A 58 -8.70 -0.85 3.27
CA ARG A 58 -9.57 -0.81 2.09
C ARG A 58 -8.77 -0.60 0.81
N GLN A 59 -7.75 0.25 0.86
CA GLN A 59 -6.87 0.49 -0.29
C GLN A 59 -6.10 -0.76 -0.66
N VAL A 60 -5.62 -1.51 0.33
CA VAL A 60 -4.93 -2.78 0.07
C VAL A 60 -5.86 -3.78 -0.61
N GLU A 61 -7.12 -3.85 -0.17
CA GLU A 61 -8.09 -4.73 -0.81
C GLU A 61 -8.31 -4.36 -2.28
N ARG A 62 -8.38 -3.06 -2.57
CA ARG A 62 -8.52 -2.58 -3.95
C ARG A 62 -7.31 -2.94 -4.78
N LEU A 63 -6.12 -2.81 -4.20
CA LEU A 63 -4.88 -3.18 -4.88
C LEU A 63 -4.84 -4.67 -5.18
N GLN A 64 -5.25 -5.50 -4.23
CA GLN A 64 -5.31 -6.93 -4.43
C GLN A 64 -6.24 -7.30 -5.59
N LYS A 65 -7.38 -6.63 -5.67
CA LYS A 65 -8.32 -6.86 -6.77
C LYS A 65 -7.71 -6.44 -8.11
N ALA A 66 -6.96 -5.34 -8.11
CA ALA A 66 -6.29 -4.89 -9.32
C ALA A 66 -5.25 -5.91 -9.79
N PHE A 67 -4.48 -6.48 -8.86
CA PHE A 67 -3.52 -7.53 -9.21
C PHE A 67 -4.22 -8.76 -9.76
N GLU A 68 -5.35 -9.15 -9.18
CA GLU A 68 -6.13 -10.28 -9.69
C GLU A 68 -6.57 -10.05 -11.13
N LYS A 69 -7.05 -8.85 -11.43
CA LYS A 69 -7.49 -8.52 -12.79
C LYS A 69 -6.34 -8.55 -13.79
N LEU A 70 -5.14 -8.20 -13.35
CA LEU A 70 -3.95 -8.24 -14.18
C LEU A 70 -3.39 -9.66 -14.30
N GLY A 71 -3.82 -10.57 -13.45
CA GLY A 71 -3.26 -11.91 -13.39
C GLY A 71 -1.84 -11.93 -12.88
N LYS A 72 -1.49 -10.97 -12.01
CA LYS A 72 -0.14 -10.82 -11.47
C LYS A 72 -0.16 -10.84 -9.95
N ASP A 73 0.98 -11.15 -9.36
CA ASP A 73 1.15 -11.12 -7.92
C ASP A 73 1.54 -9.73 -7.43
N PRO A 74 1.12 -9.35 -6.22
CA PRO A 74 1.51 -8.07 -5.63
C PRO A 74 3.00 -7.90 -5.37
#